data_7766154c65d8e8695ea9d7d4bd16c4cc
#
_entry.id   7766154c65d8e8695ea9d7d4bd16c4cc
#
_cell.length_a   1.000
_cell.length_b   1.000
_cell.length_c   1.000
_cell.angle_alpha   90.00
_cell.angle_beta   90.00
_cell.angle_gamma   90.00
#
_symmetry.space_group_name_H-M   'P 1'
#
loop_
_entity.id
_entity.type
_entity.pdbx_description
1 polymer ?
#
loop_
_entity_poly.entity_id
_entity_poly.type
_entity_poly.pdbx_seq_one_letter_code
_entity_poly.pdbx_strand_id
1 'polypeptide(L)'
;LDGDLNIIQGRGLFFATPEYNKLCYWTRNRVNEEEFKNALVTYMDKLISENPVDSLIKEEHDQVLNMIKKEGLKGQMQFFAQHIFEAGNVTAHNIIAWTDYFWKLSPSDKKTKALCSKWINYAYNVNRFNNKVAVPAADLLARIGNFKDAKIILEKAIASQKELKNEDQKVYKPLELKLRDINNGKL
;
A
#
# COMPACT_ATOMS: atom_id res chain seq x y z
N LEU A 1 3.61 26.52 -8.27
CA LEU A 1 4.18 26.01 -6.99
C LEU A 1 3.11 25.78 -5.93
N ASP A 2 2.07 26.63 -5.87
CA ASP A 2 0.98 26.48 -4.89
C ASP A 2 0.04 25.27 -5.15
N GLY A 3 -0.08 24.84 -6.40
CA GLY A 3 -0.84 23.64 -6.78
C GLY A 3 -0.20 22.34 -6.30
N ASP A 4 1.13 22.27 -6.35
CA ASP A 4 1.89 21.06 -5.98
C ASP A 4 1.93 20.83 -4.47
N LEU A 5 1.93 21.90 -3.68
CA LEU A 5 1.84 21.86 -2.21
C LEU A 5 0.48 21.33 -1.74
N ASN A 6 -0.61 21.66 -2.46
CA ASN A 6 -1.94 21.13 -2.15
C ASN A 6 -2.07 19.63 -2.43
N ILE A 7 -1.38 19.10 -3.43
CA ILE A 7 -1.32 17.65 -3.71
C ILE A 7 -0.63 16.91 -2.56
N ILE A 8 0.47 17.45 -2.06
CA ILE A 8 1.20 16.89 -0.92
C ILE A 8 0.39 17.03 0.38
N GLN A 9 -0.27 18.18 0.59
CA GLN A 9 -1.10 18.43 1.77
C GLN A 9 -2.39 17.61 1.79
N GLY A 10 -3.04 17.37 0.65
CA GLY A 10 -4.23 16.52 0.56
C GLY A 10 -3.99 15.09 1.05
N ARG A 11 -2.80 14.54 0.82
CA ARG A 11 -2.39 13.22 1.33
C ARG A 11 -1.86 13.26 2.77
N GLY A 12 -1.26 14.38 3.18
CA GLY A 12 -0.80 14.60 4.56
C GLY A 12 -1.92 14.62 5.59
N LEU A 13 -3.16 14.94 5.20
CA LEU A 13 -4.32 15.00 6.09
C LEU A 13 -4.70 13.64 6.70
N PHE A 14 -4.37 12.52 6.05
CA PHE A 14 -4.57 11.18 6.62
C PHE A 14 -3.74 10.92 7.88
N PHE A 15 -2.62 11.63 8.05
CA PHE A 15 -1.69 11.42 9.15
C PHE A 15 -2.02 12.23 10.41
N ALA A 16 -3.00 13.13 10.36
CA ALA A 16 -3.27 14.06 11.44
C ALA A 16 -4.50 13.72 12.28
N THR A 17 -5.25 12.65 11.94
CA THR A 17 -6.45 12.32 12.70
C THR A 17 -6.10 11.63 14.02
N PRO A 18 -6.84 11.93 15.12
CA PRO A 18 -6.66 11.23 16.40
C PRO A 18 -6.79 9.71 16.26
N GLU A 19 -7.70 9.23 15.42
CA GLU A 19 -7.94 7.81 15.17
C GLU A 19 -6.73 7.14 14.53
N TYR A 20 -6.12 7.77 13.51
CA TYR A 20 -4.90 7.29 12.89
C TYR A 20 -3.77 7.15 13.90
N ASN A 21 -3.51 8.21 14.68
CA ASN A 21 -2.47 8.21 15.70
C ASN A 21 -2.69 7.13 16.77
N LYS A 22 -3.94 6.93 17.17
CA LYS A 22 -4.35 5.91 18.11
C LYS A 22 -4.09 4.50 17.60
N LEU A 23 -4.42 4.21 16.34
CA LEU A 23 -4.12 2.93 15.70
C LEU A 23 -2.61 2.67 15.60
N CYS A 24 -1.83 3.68 15.25
CA CYS A 24 -0.36 3.59 15.25
C CYS A 24 0.20 3.27 16.65
N TYR A 25 -0.29 3.95 17.66
CA TYR A 25 0.13 3.74 19.05
C TYR A 25 -0.21 2.33 19.53
N TRP A 26 -1.45 1.88 19.33
CA TRP A 26 -1.89 0.56 19.77
C TRP A 26 -1.16 -0.57 19.06
N THR A 27 -0.93 -0.45 17.76
CA THR A 27 -0.19 -1.46 16.99
C THR A 27 1.26 -1.55 17.46
N ARG A 28 1.90 -0.42 17.75
CA ARG A 28 3.30 -0.39 18.21
C ARG A 28 3.46 -0.98 19.61
N ASN A 29 2.54 -0.66 20.51
CA ASN A 29 2.64 -1.03 21.93
C ASN A 29 1.91 -2.33 22.27
N ARG A 30 1.15 -2.92 21.34
CA ARG A 30 0.40 -4.17 21.54
C ARG A 30 -0.59 -4.09 22.70
N VAL A 31 -1.34 -3.00 22.79
CA VAL A 31 -2.31 -2.73 23.85
C VAL A 31 -3.71 -2.52 23.28
N ASN A 32 -4.74 -2.70 24.13
CA ASN A 32 -6.14 -2.45 23.80
C ASN A 32 -6.63 -3.25 22.57
N GLU A 33 -6.38 -4.57 22.54
CA GLU A 33 -6.63 -5.44 21.40
C GLU A 33 -8.07 -5.40 20.89
N GLU A 34 -9.06 -5.40 21.78
CA GLU A 34 -10.48 -5.37 21.38
C GLU A 34 -10.88 -4.01 20.84
N GLU A 35 -10.45 -2.92 21.50
CA GLU A 35 -10.68 -1.56 21.01
C GLU A 35 -9.96 -1.32 19.68
N PHE A 36 -8.75 -1.85 19.54
CA PHE A 36 -8.00 -1.79 18.28
C PHE A 36 -8.76 -2.47 17.14
N LYS A 37 -9.26 -3.69 17.35
CA LYS A 37 -10.01 -4.42 16.31
C LYS A 37 -11.23 -3.62 15.83
N ASN A 38 -12.04 -3.12 16.78
CA ASN A 38 -13.24 -2.37 16.46
C ASN A 38 -12.93 -1.04 15.79
N ALA A 39 -11.94 -0.30 16.30
CA ALA A 39 -11.51 0.98 15.73
C ALA A 39 -10.91 0.81 14.34
N LEU A 40 -10.11 -0.25 14.10
CA LEU A 40 -9.52 -0.50 12.79
C LEU A 40 -10.58 -0.80 11.73
N VAL A 41 -11.57 -1.64 12.04
CA VAL A 41 -12.67 -1.93 11.10
C VAL A 41 -13.40 -0.64 10.72
N THR A 42 -13.80 0.16 11.72
CA THR A 42 -14.50 1.43 11.49
C THR A 42 -13.65 2.41 10.69
N TYR A 43 -12.37 2.54 11.06
CA TYR A 43 -11.43 3.43 10.36
C TYR A 43 -11.22 3.03 8.91
N MET A 44 -10.97 1.75 8.64
CA MET A 44 -10.73 1.24 7.28
C MET A 44 -11.97 1.32 6.40
N ASP A 45 -13.16 1.06 6.93
CA ASP A 45 -14.40 1.20 6.16
C ASP A 45 -14.66 2.66 5.79
N LYS A 46 -14.44 3.60 6.71
CA LYS A 46 -14.52 5.05 6.46
C LYS A 46 -13.47 5.47 5.44
N LEU A 47 -12.20 5.10 5.65
CA LEU A 47 -11.08 5.45 4.77
C LEU A 47 -11.35 5.02 3.32
N ILE A 48 -11.77 3.77 3.12
CA ILE A 48 -12.02 3.21 1.78
C ILE A 48 -13.23 3.86 1.13
N SER A 49 -14.30 4.16 1.89
CA SER A 49 -15.51 4.78 1.36
C SER A 49 -15.31 6.25 0.97
N GLU A 50 -14.55 6.99 1.76
CA GLU A 50 -14.25 8.40 1.49
C GLU A 50 -13.15 8.60 0.44
N ASN A 51 -12.29 7.58 0.26
CA ASN A 51 -11.14 7.62 -0.64
C ASN A 51 -11.11 6.38 -1.55
N PRO A 52 -12.07 6.23 -2.46
CA PRO A 52 -12.06 5.13 -3.40
C PRO A 52 -10.83 5.20 -4.30
N VAL A 53 -10.23 4.04 -4.55
CA VAL A 53 -8.97 3.90 -5.31
C VAL A 53 -9.01 4.64 -6.64
N ASP A 54 -10.12 4.51 -7.37
CA ASP A 54 -10.27 5.12 -8.70
C ASP A 54 -10.26 6.64 -8.67
N SER A 55 -10.81 7.26 -7.61
CA SER A 55 -10.78 8.71 -7.43
C SER A 55 -9.37 9.21 -7.07
N LEU A 56 -8.65 8.46 -6.20
CA LEU A 56 -7.28 8.82 -5.80
C LEU A 56 -6.28 8.67 -6.94
N ILE A 57 -6.52 7.73 -7.85
CA ILE A 57 -5.61 7.44 -8.97
C ILE A 57 -5.84 8.39 -10.14
N LYS A 58 -7.09 8.80 -10.38
CA LYS A 58 -7.48 9.42 -11.64
C LYS A 58 -6.99 10.86 -11.80
N GLU A 59 -7.01 11.66 -10.75
CA GLU A 59 -6.70 13.09 -10.86
C GLU A 59 -5.21 13.42 -10.67
N GLU A 60 -4.55 12.77 -9.76
CA GLU A 60 -3.17 13.12 -9.39
C GLU A 60 -2.11 12.22 -10.06
N HIS A 61 -2.36 10.91 -10.11
CA HIS A 61 -1.39 9.97 -10.65
C HIS A 61 -1.30 10.01 -12.16
N ASP A 62 -2.41 10.24 -12.88
CA ASP A 62 -2.37 10.25 -14.33
C ASP A 62 -1.58 11.46 -14.86
N GLN A 63 -1.62 12.61 -14.19
CA GLN A 63 -0.80 13.76 -14.56
C GLN A 63 0.68 13.51 -14.28
N VAL A 64 1.01 13.03 -13.06
CA VAL A 64 2.40 12.72 -12.69
C VAL A 64 2.95 11.57 -13.51
N LEU A 65 2.15 10.54 -13.76
CA LEU A 65 2.55 9.41 -14.60
C LEU A 65 2.77 9.80 -16.05
N ASN A 66 1.93 10.65 -16.61
CA ASN A 66 2.13 11.15 -17.97
C ASN A 66 3.42 11.97 -18.08
N MET A 67 3.74 12.75 -17.06
CA MET A 67 5.03 13.46 -17.00
C MET A 67 6.20 12.49 -16.88
N ILE A 68 6.12 11.49 -15.98
CA ILE A 68 7.17 10.47 -15.79
C ILE A 68 7.35 9.63 -17.07
N LYS A 69 6.27 9.23 -17.72
CA LYS A 69 6.31 8.48 -18.99
C LYS A 69 6.95 9.28 -20.11
N LYS A 70 6.68 10.58 -20.17
CA LYS A 70 7.21 11.48 -21.20
C LYS A 70 8.70 11.78 -21.02
N GLU A 71 9.12 12.03 -19.78
CA GLU A 71 10.48 12.51 -19.46
C GLU A 71 11.38 11.44 -18.83
N GLY A 72 10.81 10.32 -18.42
CA GLY A 72 11.49 9.26 -17.65
C GLY A 72 11.70 9.64 -16.17
N LEU A 73 12.22 8.70 -15.39
CA LEU A 73 12.53 8.93 -13.97
C LEU A 73 13.93 9.54 -13.78
N LYS A 74 14.19 10.72 -14.36
CA LYS A 74 15.48 11.40 -14.27
C LYS A 74 15.34 12.79 -13.65
N GLY A 75 16.36 13.21 -12.88
CA GLY A 75 16.48 14.57 -12.33
C GLY A 75 15.35 14.95 -11.38
N GLN A 76 14.78 16.14 -11.58
CA GLN A 76 13.72 16.67 -10.73
C GLN A 76 12.46 15.80 -10.71
N MET A 77 12.13 15.12 -11.80
CA MET A 77 10.97 14.24 -11.88
C MET A 77 11.13 12.99 -11.00
N GLN A 78 12.34 12.46 -10.88
CA GLN A 78 12.61 11.36 -9.94
C GLN A 78 12.38 11.80 -8.48
N PHE A 79 12.79 13.02 -8.15
CA PHE A 79 12.57 13.59 -6.81
C PHE A 79 11.08 13.79 -6.53
N PHE A 80 10.31 14.38 -7.45
CA PHE A 80 8.87 14.54 -7.31
C PHE A 80 8.12 13.22 -7.19
N ALA A 81 8.45 12.26 -8.05
CA ALA A 81 7.85 10.92 -8.00
C ALA A 81 8.11 10.23 -6.65
N GLN A 82 9.34 10.29 -6.13
CA GLN A 82 9.68 9.72 -4.83
C GLN A 82 8.87 10.35 -3.70
N HIS A 83 8.72 11.68 -3.66
CA HIS A 83 7.99 12.37 -2.59
C HIS A 83 6.48 12.14 -2.64
N ILE A 84 5.88 12.12 -3.83
CA ILE A 84 4.46 11.77 -4.00
C ILE A 84 4.21 10.32 -3.58
N PHE A 85 5.10 9.41 -3.95
CA PHE A 85 5.00 8.01 -3.57
C PHE A 85 5.33 7.74 -2.09
N GLU A 86 6.18 8.57 -1.46
CA GLU A 86 6.51 8.42 -0.04
C GLU A 86 5.34 8.70 0.88
N ALA A 87 4.57 9.76 0.66
CA ALA A 87 3.40 10.07 1.49
C ALA A 87 2.36 8.94 1.45
N GLY A 88 2.01 8.47 0.25
CA GLY A 88 1.14 7.30 0.10
C GLY A 88 1.77 6.00 0.63
N ASN A 89 3.09 5.88 0.58
CA ASN A 89 3.84 4.74 1.07
C ASN A 89 3.71 4.57 2.60
N VAL A 90 3.84 5.65 3.37
CA VAL A 90 3.68 5.60 4.84
C VAL A 90 2.28 5.12 5.23
N THR A 91 1.23 5.64 4.57
CA THR A 91 -0.15 5.18 4.83
C THR A 91 -0.31 3.70 4.48
N ALA A 92 0.18 3.27 3.34
CA ALA A 92 0.08 1.87 2.92
C ALA A 92 0.86 0.94 3.85
N HIS A 93 2.05 1.31 4.29
CA HIS A 93 2.82 0.53 5.26
C HIS A 93 2.11 0.42 6.61
N ASN A 94 1.49 1.50 7.08
CA ASN A 94 0.72 1.45 8.31
C ASN A 94 -0.52 0.57 8.18
N ILE A 95 -1.24 0.64 7.05
CA ILE A 95 -2.37 -0.27 6.79
C ILE A 95 -1.91 -1.73 6.81
N ILE A 96 -0.78 -2.05 6.17
CA ILE A 96 -0.21 -3.40 6.18
C ILE A 96 0.17 -3.82 7.61
N ALA A 97 0.82 -2.94 8.39
CA ALA A 97 1.21 -3.22 9.76
C ALA A 97 -0.01 -3.43 10.69
N TRP A 98 -1.04 -2.59 10.55
CA TRP A 98 -2.31 -2.76 11.29
C TRP A 98 -3.02 -4.05 10.90
N THR A 99 -3.02 -4.38 9.61
CA THR A 99 -3.63 -5.61 9.11
C THR A 99 -2.87 -6.85 9.60
N ASP A 100 -1.54 -6.82 9.65
CA ASP A 100 -0.74 -7.92 10.21
C ASP A 100 -1.04 -8.12 11.70
N TYR A 101 -1.17 -7.04 12.46
CA TYR A 101 -1.54 -7.13 13.87
C TYR A 101 -2.97 -7.66 14.05
N PHE A 102 -3.93 -7.13 13.29
CA PHE A 102 -5.32 -7.57 13.30
C PHE A 102 -5.45 -9.07 12.96
N TRP A 103 -4.72 -9.54 11.96
CA TRP A 103 -4.67 -10.94 11.59
C TRP A 103 -4.14 -11.82 12.73
N LYS A 104 -3.09 -11.39 13.41
CA LYS A 104 -2.50 -12.14 14.55
C LYS A 104 -3.45 -12.28 15.74
N LEU A 105 -4.37 -11.36 15.92
CA LEU A 105 -5.38 -11.43 16.98
C LEU A 105 -6.52 -12.44 16.71
N SER A 106 -6.78 -12.78 15.44
CA SER A 106 -7.86 -13.69 15.05
C SER A 106 -7.57 -14.46 13.76
N PRO A 107 -6.49 -15.28 13.71
CA PRO A 107 -5.98 -15.84 12.45
C PRO A 107 -6.88 -16.89 11.80
N SER A 108 -7.75 -17.55 12.56
CA SER A 108 -8.60 -18.63 12.05
C SER A 108 -9.97 -18.17 11.56
N ASP A 109 -10.30 -16.89 11.72
CA ASP A 109 -11.60 -16.38 11.36
C ASP A 109 -11.67 -16.01 9.87
N LYS A 110 -12.64 -16.60 9.17
CA LYS A 110 -12.89 -16.36 7.74
C LYS A 110 -13.23 -14.90 7.43
N LYS A 111 -13.95 -14.22 8.33
CA LYS A 111 -14.29 -12.79 8.18
C LYS A 111 -13.05 -11.93 8.32
N THR A 112 -12.21 -12.23 9.31
CA THR A 112 -10.90 -11.57 9.48
C THR A 112 -10.03 -11.72 8.24
N LYS A 113 -9.95 -12.92 7.65
CA LYS A 113 -9.21 -13.14 6.40
C LYS A 113 -9.72 -12.28 5.25
N ALA A 114 -11.03 -12.17 5.10
CA ALA A 114 -11.64 -11.35 4.03
C ALA A 114 -11.35 -9.86 4.22
N LEU A 115 -11.46 -9.33 5.45
CA LEU A 115 -11.12 -7.95 5.78
C LEU A 115 -9.64 -7.65 5.53
N CYS A 116 -8.75 -8.51 6.01
CA CYS A 116 -7.30 -8.37 5.76
C CYS A 116 -6.99 -8.31 4.28
N SER A 117 -7.56 -9.21 3.47
CA SER A 117 -7.36 -9.21 2.01
C SER A 117 -7.86 -7.91 1.37
N LYS A 118 -9.05 -7.42 1.78
CA LYS A 118 -9.61 -6.13 1.32
C LYS A 118 -8.66 -4.97 1.61
N TRP A 119 -8.17 -4.87 2.84
CA TRP A 119 -7.31 -3.75 3.28
C TRP A 119 -5.92 -3.78 2.65
N ILE A 120 -5.32 -4.96 2.50
CA ILE A 120 -4.01 -5.11 1.83
C ILE A 120 -4.14 -4.73 0.35
N ASN A 121 -5.18 -5.19 -0.34
CA ASN A 121 -5.44 -4.82 -1.73
C ASN A 121 -5.67 -3.31 -1.87
N TYR A 122 -6.38 -2.67 -0.95
CA TYR A 122 -6.53 -1.23 -0.92
C TYR A 122 -5.18 -0.53 -0.75
N ALA A 123 -4.38 -0.91 0.26
CA ALA A 123 -3.06 -0.34 0.52
C ALA A 123 -2.14 -0.41 -0.70
N TYR A 124 -2.12 -1.56 -1.39
CA TYR A 124 -1.36 -1.71 -2.63
C TYR A 124 -1.90 -0.80 -3.74
N ASN A 125 -3.20 -0.83 -3.99
CA ASN A 125 -3.79 -0.11 -5.13
C ASN A 125 -3.63 1.41 -5.02
N VAL A 126 -3.69 2.00 -3.82
CA VAL A 126 -3.40 3.44 -3.61
C VAL A 126 -1.91 3.77 -3.77
N ASN A 127 -1.04 2.76 -3.90
CA ASN A 127 0.42 2.90 -4.06
C ASN A 127 1.02 1.95 -5.10
N ARG A 128 0.25 1.59 -6.12
CA ARG A 128 0.61 0.56 -7.13
C ARG A 128 1.93 0.79 -7.86
N PHE A 129 2.44 2.00 -7.87
CA PHE A 129 3.72 2.33 -8.49
C PHE A 129 4.92 2.27 -7.53
N ASN A 130 4.67 2.02 -6.25
CA ASN A 130 5.71 1.90 -5.24
C ASN A 130 5.97 0.43 -4.88
N ASN A 131 7.08 -0.10 -5.37
CA ASN A 131 7.45 -1.51 -5.11
C ASN A 131 7.72 -1.79 -3.63
N LYS A 132 8.05 -0.80 -2.82
CA LYS A 132 8.27 -0.97 -1.38
C LYS A 132 6.99 -1.44 -0.66
N VAL A 133 5.82 -1.22 -1.27
CA VAL A 133 4.52 -1.69 -0.76
C VAL A 133 4.17 -3.07 -1.27
N ALA A 134 4.54 -3.39 -2.51
CA ALA A 134 4.12 -4.62 -3.19
C ALA A 134 4.61 -5.90 -2.49
N VAL A 135 5.89 -5.94 -2.11
CA VAL A 135 6.47 -7.13 -1.45
C VAL A 135 5.86 -7.37 -0.07
N PRO A 136 5.78 -6.38 0.85
CA PRO A 136 5.11 -6.56 2.14
C PRO A 136 3.62 -6.95 2.01
N ALA A 137 2.90 -6.36 1.04
CA ALA A 137 1.50 -6.69 0.78
C ALA A 137 1.34 -8.15 0.33
N ALA A 138 2.14 -8.59 -0.66
CA ALA A 138 2.12 -9.96 -1.14
C ALA A 138 2.53 -10.96 -0.07
N ASP A 139 3.52 -10.63 0.75
CA ASP A 139 3.97 -11.46 1.86
C ASP A 139 2.86 -11.68 2.90
N LEU A 140 2.18 -10.62 3.29
CA LEU A 140 1.07 -10.74 4.24
C LEU A 140 -0.11 -11.50 3.64
N LEU A 141 -0.49 -11.26 2.38
CA LEU A 141 -1.52 -12.04 1.68
C LEU A 141 -1.20 -13.53 1.63
N ALA A 142 0.04 -13.87 1.36
CA ALA A 142 0.49 -15.26 1.33
C ALA A 142 0.41 -15.91 2.73
N ARG A 143 0.84 -15.20 3.79
CA ARG A 143 0.74 -15.66 5.18
C ARG A 143 -0.71 -15.90 5.64
N ILE A 144 -1.66 -15.11 5.16
CA ILE A 144 -3.09 -15.35 5.43
C ILE A 144 -3.72 -16.38 4.49
N GLY A 145 -2.92 -17.01 3.61
CA GLY A 145 -3.34 -18.05 2.67
C GLY A 145 -4.08 -17.52 1.44
N ASN A 146 -3.91 -16.26 1.08
CA ASN A 146 -4.45 -15.67 -0.15
C ASN A 146 -3.37 -15.55 -1.24
N PHE A 147 -2.87 -16.68 -1.68
CA PHE A 147 -1.79 -16.78 -2.68
C PHE A 147 -2.18 -16.18 -4.02
N LYS A 148 -3.45 -16.26 -4.39
CA LYS A 148 -3.95 -15.69 -5.65
C LYS A 148 -3.72 -14.19 -5.70
N ASP A 149 -4.19 -13.46 -4.69
CA ASP A 149 -4.05 -12.01 -4.65
C ASP A 149 -2.57 -11.60 -4.47
N ALA A 150 -1.79 -12.38 -3.70
CA ALA A 150 -0.36 -12.14 -3.56
C ALA A 150 0.38 -12.17 -4.91
N LYS A 151 0.09 -13.15 -5.78
CA LYS A 151 0.64 -13.22 -7.14
C LYS A 151 0.21 -12.03 -7.99
N ILE A 152 -1.09 -11.70 -7.98
CA ILE A 152 -1.65 -10.58 -8.74
C ILE A 152 -0.96 -9.26 -8.37
N ILE A 153 -0.70 -9.02 -7.09
CA ILE A 153 0.00 -7.81 -6.64
C ILE A 153 1.42 -7.76 -7.22
N LEU A 154 2.18 -8.85 -7.15
CA LEU A 154 3.55 -8.88 -7.65
C LEU A 154 3.63 -8.73 -9.17
N GLU A 155 2.75 -9.41 -9.90
CA GLU A 155 2.64 -9.29 -11.35
C GLU A 155 2.29 -7.85 -11.78
N LYS A 156 1.33 -7.22 -11.11
CA LYS A 156 0.96 -5.82 -11.34
C LYS A 156 2.11 -4.87 -11.00
N ALA A 157 2.83 -5.11 -9.90
CA ALA A 157 3.97 -4.29 -9.53
C ALA A 157 5.10 -4.36 -10.58
N ILE A 158 5.41 -5.56 -11.08
CA ILE A 158 6.39 -5.75 -12.15
C ILE A 158 5.92 -5.02 -13.44
N ALA A 159 4.64 -5.17 -13.81
CA ALA A 159 4.08 -4.51 -14.99
C ALA A 159 4.14 -2.98 -14.86
N SER A 160 3.81 -2.43 -13.68
CA SER A 160 3.86 -0.99 -13.41
C SER A 160 5.29 -0.43 -13.52
N GLN A 161 6.30 -1.17 -13.06
CA GLN A 161 7.69 -0.73 -13.21
C GLN A 161 8.14 -0.71 -14.68
N LYS A 162 7.70 -1.69 -15.48
CA LYS A 162 7.93 -1.69 -16.93
C LYS A 162 7.24 -0.50 -17.60
N GLU A 163 6.01 -0.20 -17.22
CA GLU A 163 5.26 0.96 -17.71
C GLU A 163 5.98 2.27 -17.40
N LEU A 164 6.59 2.41 -16.22
CA LEU A 164 7.42 3.54 -15.82
C LEU A 164 8.81 3.56 -16.49
N LYS A 165 9.13 2.60 -17.36
CA LYS A 165 10.45 2.46 -17.99
C LYS A 165 11.59 2.40 -16.97
N ASN A 166 11.32 1.84 -15.81
CA ASN A 166 12.34 1.67 -14.78
C ASN A 166 13.27 0.51 -15.16
N GLU A 167 14.55 0.79 -15.38
CA GLU A 167 15.56 -0.20 -15.76
C GLU A 167 16.37 -0.71 -14.55
N ASP A 168 16.09 -0.22 -13.32
CA ASP A 168 16.86 -0.61 -12.13
C ASP A 168 16.50 -2.04 -11.69
N GLN A 169 17.43 -2.96 -11.88
CA GLN A 169 17.31 -4.36 -11.45
C GLN A 169 17.09 -4.52 -9.94
N LYS A 170 17.55 -3.56 -9.11
CA LYS A 170 17.29 -3.59 -7.66
C LYS A 170 15.81 -3.47 -7.33
N VAL A 171 15.02 -2.92 -8.23
CA VAL A 171 13.58 -2.78 -8.12
C VAL A 171 12.86 -4.08 -8.48
N TYR A 172 13.28 -4.74 -9.55
CA TYR A 172 12.63 -5.96 -10.04
C TYR A 172 12.97 -7.19 -9.22
N LYS A 173 14.26 -7.35 -8.86
CA LYS A 173 14.75 -8.55 -8.19
C LYS A 173 13.95 -8.99 -6.96
N PRO A 174 13.58 -8.10 -6.02
CA PRO A 174 12.75 -8.49 -4.88
C PRO A 174 11.35 -8.98 -5.28
N LEU A 175 10.74 -8.34 -6.29
CA LEU A 175 9.41 -8.71 -6.79
C LEU A 175 9.43 -10.09 -7.45
N GLU A 176 10.39 -10.33 -8.34
CA GLU A 176 10.56 -11.59 -9.06
C GLU A 176 10.92 -12.75 -8.13
N LEU A 177 11.80 -12.51 -7.15
CA LEU A 177 12.16 -13.51 -6.15
C LEU A 177 10.92 -13.92 -5.34
N LYS A 178 10.16 -12.94 -4.85
CA LYS A 178 8.95 -13.23 -4.06
C LYS A 178 7.89 -13.96 -4.88
N LEU A 179 7.69 -13.54 -6.14
CA LEU A 179 6.76 -14.21 -7.06
C LEU A 179 7.16 -15.68 -7.31
N ARG A 180 8.46 -15.92 -7.51
CA ARG A 180 9.00 -17.27 -7.67
C ARG A 180 8.79 -18.11 -6.41
N ASP A 181 9.04 -17.55 -5.22
CA ASP A 181 8.89 -18.27 -3.96
C ASP A 181 7.42 -18.67 -3.72
N ILE A 182 6.48 -17.75 -4.01
CA ILE A 182 5.04 -18.04 -3.94
C ILE A 182 4.64 -19.13 -4.96
N ASN A 183 5.17 -19.07 -6.18
CA ASN A 183 4.88 -20.09 -7.21
C ASN A 183 5.41 -21.48 -6.84
N ASN A 184 6.51 -21.54 -6.10
CA ASN A 184 7.14 -22.78 -5.64
C ASN A 184 6.62 -23.28 -4.29
N GLY A 185 5.62 -22.60 -3.69
CA GLY A 185 5.10 -22.96 -2.37
C GLY A 185 6.10 -22.77 -1.23
N LYS A 186 7.11 -21.93 -1.43
CA LYS A 186 8.13 -21.59 -0.42
C LYS A 186 7.70 -20.31 0.31
N LEU A 187 6.99 -20.50 1.44
CA LEU A 187 6.59 -19.39 2.32
C LEU A 187 6.72 -19.81 3.77
#